data_822763c97c93509f47ac39c65c1b38ac
#
_entry.id   822763c97c93509f47ac39c65c1b38ac
#
_cell.length_a   1.000
_cell.length_b   1.000
_cell.length_c   1.000
_cell.angle_alpha   90.00
_cell.angle_beta   90.00
_cell.angle_gamma   90.00
#
_symmetry.space_group_name_H-M   'P 1'
#
loop_
_entity.id
_entity.type
_entity.pdbx_description
1 polymer ?
#
loop_
_entity_poly.entity_id
_entity_poly.type
_entity_poly.pdbx_seq_one_letter_code
_entity_poly.pdbx_strand_id
1 'polypeptide(L)' 'MSNASKFGKVAVLLGGKSAEREVSLDSGTAVLEALVRSGVNAEAFDPQERSVTELVNYDRAFIVLHGRGG' A
#
# COMPACT_ATOMS: atom_id res chain seq x y z
N MET A 1 -5.46 -11.09 19.78
CA MET A 1 -5.26 -10.72 19.58
C MET A 1 -5.31 -10.04 18.54
N SER A 2 -4.85 -10.11 17.91
CA SER A 2 -4.86 -9.20 16.91
C SER A 2 -5.81 -9.51 15.80
N ASN A 3 -6.70 -8.60 15.54
CA ASN A 3 -7.59 -8.76 14.43
C ASN A 3 -6.87 -8.54 13.10
N ALA A 4 -5.66 -8.05 13.18
CA ALA A 4 -4.92 -7.74 11.95
C ALA A 4 -4.62 -9.00 11.15
N SER A 5 -4.50 -10.13 11.83
CA SER A 5 -4.19 -11.36 11.14
C SER A 5 -5.32 -11.78 10.20
N LYS A 6 -6.51 -11.24 10.38
CA LYS A 6 -7.61 -11.55 9.48
C LYS A 6 -7.43 -10.95 8.10
N PHE A 7 -6.62 -9.92 7.98
CA PHE A 7 -6.42 -9.28 6.70
C PHE A 7 -5.34 -9.96 5.87
N GLY A 8 -4.56 -10.82 6.51
CA GLY A 8 -3.47 -11.46 5.81
C GLY A 8 -2.41 -10.47 5.44
N LYS A 9 -1.78 -10.70 4.31
CA LYS A 9 -0.71 -9.83 3.84
C LYS A 9 -1.31 -8.74 2.97
N VAL A 10 -0.99 -7.50 3.28
CA VAL A 10 -1.58 -6.35 2.63
C VAL A 10 -0.53 -5.58 1.85
N ALA A 11 -0.83 -5.29 0.59
CA ALA A 11 0.03 -4.44 -0.22
C ALA A 11 -0.57 -3.03 -0.23
N VAL A 12 0.28 -2.02 0.03
CA VAL A 12 -0.13 -0.63 -0.08
C VAL A 12 0.48 -0.11 -1.36
N LEU A 13 -0.35 0.07 -2.39
CA LEU A 13 0.11 0.55 -3.68
C LEU A 13 0.30 2.06 -3.60
N LEU A 14 1.53 2.48 -3.82
CA LEU A 14 1.88 3.89 -3.73
C LEU A 14 2.89 4.21 -4.82
N GLY A 15 3.08 5.49 -5.08
CA GLY A 15 4.00 5.92 -6.12
C GLY A 15 3.37 5.84 -7.50
N GLY A 16 3.83 4.90 -8.29
CA GLY A 16 3.32 4.74 -9.63
C GLY A 16 3.97 5.73 -10.60
N LYS A 17 3.34 5.89 -11.75
CA LYS A 17 3.90 6.71 -12.81
C LYS A 17 3.32 8.10 -12.91
N SER A 18 2.32 8.42 -12.15
CA SER A 18 1.62 9.67 -12.35
C SER A 18 2.48 10.85 -11.92
N ALA A 19 2.04 12.04 -12.34
CA ALA A 19 2.68 13.26 -11.90
C ALA A 19 2.49 13.48 -10.41
N GLU A 20 1.58 12.73 -9.82
CA GLU A 20 1.29 12.81 -8.38
C GLU A 20 2.13 11.82 -7.59
N ARG A 21 3.19 11.31 -8.18
CA ARG A 21 3.97 10.27 -7.54
C ARG A 21 4.44 10.66 -6.15
N GLU A 22 4.94 11.88 -6.00
CA GLU A 22 5.45 12.29 -4.70
C GLU A 22 4.35 12.38 -3.66
N VAL A 23 3.19 12.87 -4.07
CA VAL A 23 2.05 12.95 -3.17
C VAL A 23 1.61 11.55 -2.78
N SER A 24 1.60 10.65 -3.76
CA SER A 24 1.20 9.27 -3.50
C SER A 24 2.18 8.60 -2.55
N LEU A 25 3.48 8.86 -2.71
CA LEU A 25 4.46 8.27 -1.81
C LEU A 25 4.26 8.76 -0.38
N ASP A 26 3.99 10.05 -0.22
CA ASP A 26 3.73 10.59 1.09
C ASP A 26 2.49 10.01 1.71
N SER A 27 1.39 10.03 0.96
CA SER A 27 0.12 9.53 1.47
C SER A 27 0.19 8.03 1.72
N GLY A 28 0.81 7.32 0.80
CA GLY A 28 0.94 5.87 0.93
C GLY A 28 1.77 5.48 2.12
N THR A 29 2.86 6.22 2.37
CA THR A 29 3.69 5.93 3.52
C THR A 29 2.91 6.14 4.82
N ALA A 30 2.11 7.20 4.88
CA ALA A 30 1.31 7.44 6.07
C ALA A 30 0.31 6.31 6.30
N VAL A 31 -0.34 5.85 5.22
CA VAL A 31 -1.28 4.74 5.33
C VAL A 31 -0.56 3.47 5.77
N LEU A 32 0.60 3.22 5.15
CA LEU A 32 1.38 2.03 5.48
C LEU A 32 1.77 2.04 6.96
N GLU A 33 2.25 3.17 7.44
CA GLU A 33 2.66 3.26 8.83
C GLU A 33 1.48 3.05 9.79
N ALA A 34 0.34 3.60 9.43
CA ALA A 34 -0.84 3.43 10.26
C ALA A 34 -1.25 1.95 10.33
N LEU A 35 -1.19 1.27 9.19
CA LEU A 35 -1.55 -0.14 9.17
C LEU A 35 -0.58 -0.97 9.98
N VAL A 36 0.71 -0.73 9.82
CA VAL A 36 1.72 -1.47 10.54
C VAL A 36 1.58 -1.22 12.03
N ARG A 37 1.31 0.03 12.40
CA ARG A 37 1.15 0.37 13.80
C ARG A 37 -0.06 -0.32 14.40
N SER A 38 -1.05 -0.60 13.59
CA SER A 38 -2.24 -1.32 14.03
C SER A 38 -2.05 -2.83 14.03
N GLY A 39 -0.87 -3.30 13.65
CA GLY A 39 -0.59 -4.72 13.67
C GLY A 39 -0.88 -5.44 12.36
N VAL A 40 -1.19 -4.70 11.31
CA VAL A 40 -1.46 -5.29 10.01
C VAL A 40 -0.14 -5.62 9.33
N ASN A 41 -0.08 -6.79 8.68
CA ASN A 41 1.11 -7.17 7.93
C ASN A 41 1.08 -6.46 6.57
N ALA A 42 1.50 -5.21 6.54
CA ALA A 42 1.42 -4.38 5.36
C ALA A 42 2.81 -4.08 4.81
N GLU A 43 2.88 -3.96 3.48
CA GLU A 43 4.13 -3.65 2.80
C GLU A 43 3.86 -2.61 1.73
N ALA A 44 4.86 -1.77 1.48
CA ALA A 44 4.78 -0.84 0.38
C ALA A 44 4.93 -1.58 -0.93
N PHE A 45 4.15 -1.20 -1.93
CA PHE A 45 4.21 -1.81 -3.25
C PHE A 45 4.13 -0.70 -4.28
N ASP A 46 5.22 -0.48 -4.99
CA ASP A 46 5.29 0.54 -6.01
C ASP A 46 5.16 -0.15 -7.37
N PRO A 47 4.03 0.00 -8.06
CA PRO A 47 3.84 -0.71 -9.33
C PRO A 47 4.79 -0.26 -10.43
N GLN A 48 5.48 0.85 -10.23
CA GLN A 48 6.48 1.27 -11.18
C GLN A 48 7.74 0.45 -11.05
N GLU A 49 8.03 -0.04 -9.86
CA GLU A 49 9.25 -0.79 -9.60
C GLU A 49 9.02 -2.28 -9.49
N ARG A 50 7.79 -2.69 -9.30
CA ARG A 50 7.46 -4.10 -9.13
C ARG A 50 6.32 -4.46 -10.05
N SER A 51 6.33 -5.70 -10.52
CA SER A 51 5.28 -6.17 -11.39
C SER A 51 3.98 -6.34 -10.62
N VAL A 52 2.88 -5.88 -11.20
CA VAL A 52 1.58 -6.03 -10.53
C VAL A 52 1.19 -7.49 -10.39
N THR A 53 1.81 -8.39 -11.17
CA THR A 53 1.53 -9.80 -11.00
C THR A 53 1.99 -10.30 -9.64
N GLU A 54 2.90 -9.59 -8.99
CA GLU A 54 3.33 -9.99 -7.66
C GLU A 54 2.25 -9.79 -6.62
N LEU A 55 1.19 -9.04 -6.96
CA LEU A 55 0.10 -8.83 -6.03
C LEU A 55 -0.63 -10.12 -5.69
N VAL A 56 -0.46 -11.17 -6.48
CA VAL A 56 -1.09 -12.45 -6.16
C VAL A 56 -0.54 -13.01 -4.83
N ASN A 57 0.61 -12.52 -4.40
CA ASN A 57 1.18 -12.97 -3.13
C ASN A 57 0.56 -12.27 -1.93
N TYR A 58 -0.35 -11.34 -2.19
CA TYR A 58 -0.99 -10.58 -1.12
C TYR A 58 -2.44 -10.93 -1.04
N ASP A 59 -3.00 -10.77 0.14
CA ASP A 59 -4.41 -11.07 0.35
C ASP A 59 -5.29 -9.87 0.07
N ARG A 60 -4.75 -8.67 0.26
CA ARG A 60 -5.50 -7.45 0.03
C ARG A 60 -4.57 -6.38 -0.50
N ALA A 61 -5.13 -5.38 -1.12
CA ALA A 61 -4.37 -4.26 -1.64
C ALA A 61 -5.11 -2.96 -1.35
N PHE A 62 -4.37 -1.97 -0.87
CA PHE A 62 -4.87 -0.62 -0.70
C PHE A 62 -4.26 0.22 -1.80
N ILE A 63 -5.05 0.98 -2.49
CA ILE A 63 -4.56 1.76 -3.62
C ILE A 63 -4.48 3.23 -3.23
N VAL A 64 -3.27 3.76 -3.21
CA VAL A 64 -3.02 5.14 -2.84
C VAL A 64 -2.23 5.83 -3.95
N LEU A 65 -2.58 5.52 -5.19
CA LEU A 65 -1.80 6.02 -6.32
C LEU A 65 -2.15 7.44 -6.74
N HIS A 66 -3.32 7.91 -6.32
CA HIS A 66 -3.76 9.22 -6.73
C HIS A 66 -3.49 10.32 -5.73
N GLY A 67 -3.01 9.97 -4.59
CA GLY A 67 -2.88 10.94 -3.55
C GLY A 67 -4.26 11.34 -3.10
N ARG A 68 -4.38 12.53 -2.50
CA ARG A 68 -5.66 12.89 -2.03
C ARG A 68 -6.48 13.52 -3.08
N GLY A 69 -7.73 13.35 -3.04
CA GLY A 69 -8.67 14.00 -3.92
C GLY A 69 -8.51 13.64 -5.37
N GLY A 70 -7.71 12.67 -5.63
CA GLY A 70 -7.35 12.29 -6.98
C GLY A 70 -8.48 11.81 -7.81
#